data_52c8f040de83c85cf6d807ea382bd3e7
#
_entry.id   52c8f040de83c85cf6d807ea382bd3e7
#
_cell.length_a   1.000
_cell.length_b   1.000
_cell.length_c   1.000
_cell.angle_alpha   90.00
_cell.angle_beta   90.00
_cell.angle_gamma   90.00
#
_symmetry.space_group_name_H-M   'P 1'
#
loop_
_entity.id
_entity.type
_entity.pdbx_description
1 polymer ?
#
loop_
_entity_poly.entity_id
_entity_poly.type
_entity_poly.pdbx_seq_one_letter_code
_entity_poly.pdbx_strand_id
1 'polypeptide(L)'
;ILYRRNSVTFTKLLFQTSLMKKFLRILLLLIVVVLAIFIYVRYYFVLGEGVKSGELNYCVKKGYVFKTYEGKLIQSGIRSLSPNTIQSYDFEFSVTNEKVAKTLMSNSGMIFDLYYKEYKGALPWRGFSRYVVDSIVAMKDPRNGNIVR
;
A
#
# COMPACT_ATOMS: atom_id res chain seq x y z
N ILE A 1 -35.20 15.03 59.20
CA ILE A 1 -34.20 13.91 59.00
C ILE A 1 -34.25 13.39 57.55
N LEU A 2 -35.35 13.43 56.86
CA LEU A 2 -35.54 12.94 55.46
C LEU A 2 -34.82 13.78 54.40
N TYR A 3 -34.62 15.09 54.59
CA TYR A 3 -34.00 15.98 53.61
C TYR A 3 -32.50 15.73 53.41
N ARG A 4 -31.79 15.30 54.43
CA ARG A 4 -30.33 15.06 54.36
C ARG A 4 -29.95 13.77 53.61
N ARG A 5 -30.88 12.82 53.45
CA ARG A 5 -30.63 11.54 52.77
C ARG A 5 -30.63 11.66 51.26
N ASN A 6 -31.41 12.59 50.70
CA ASN A 6 -31.52 12.79 49.24
C ASN A 6 -30.34 13.54 48.63
N SER A 7 -29.69 14.43 49.41
CA SER A 7 -28.53 15.19 48.90
C SER A 7 -27.30 14.31 48.70
N VAL A 8 -27.07 13.33 49.54
CA VAL A 8 -25.91 12.42 49.47
C VAL A 8 -26.04 11.46 48.28
N THR A 9 -27.25 11.02 47.94
CA THR A 9 -27.49 10.15 46.79
C THR A 9 -27.33 10.90 45.49
N PHE A 10 -27.80 12.16 45.43
CA PHE A 10 -27.70 12.99 44.24
C PHE A 10 -26.24 13.39 43.93
N THR A 11 -25.45 13.74 44.93
CA THR A 11 -24.01 14.02 44.74
C THR A 11 -23.20 12.80 44.34
N LYS A 12 -23.51 11.60 44.85
CA LYS A 12 -22.90 10.33 44.40
C LYS A 12 -23.24 10.06 42.94
N LEU A 13 -24.49 10.26 42.51
CA LEU A 13 -24.92 10.06 41.16
C LEU A 13 -24.21 11.00 40.17
N LEU A 14 -24.06 12.27 40.50
CA LEU A 14 -23.32 13.27 39.70
C LEU A 14 -21.83 12.94 39.62
N PHE A 15 -21.22 12.48 40.71
CA PHE A 15 -19.83 12.07 40.73
C PHE A 15 -19.60 10.82 39.87
N GLN A 16 -20.51 9.85 39.96
CA GLN A 16 -20.44 8.64 39.17
C GLN A 16 -20.58 8.91 37.66
N THR A 17 -21.46 9.83 37.25
CA THR A 17 -21.59 10.24 35.83
C THR A 17 -20.35 10.98 35.33
N SER A 18 -19.68 11.77 36.18
CA SER A 18 -18.44 12.46 35.83
C SER A 18 -17.27 11.49 35.61
N LEU A 19 -17.11 10.50 36.49
CA LEU A 19 -16.11 9.44 36.36
C LEU A 19 -16.35 8.60 35.12
N MET A 20 -17.59 8.21 34.85
CA MET A 20 -17.96 7.46 33.67
C MET A 20 -17.66 8.22 32.36
N LYS A 21 -17.92 9.53 32.33
CA LYS A 21 -17.56 10.39 31.19
C LYS A 21 -16.04 10.49 30.97
N LYS A 22 -15.25 10.59 32.06
CA LYS A 22 -13.78 10.59 31.98
C LYS A 22 -13.26 9.23 31.46
N PHE A 23 -13.77 8.14 31.99
CA PHE A 23 -13.42 6.79 31.54
C PHE A 23 -13.76 6.59 30.05
N LEU A 24 -14.94 7.01 29.62
CA LEU A 24 -15.36 6.92 28.22
C LEU A 24 -14.46 7.73 27.29
N ARG A 25 -14.01 8.92 27.70
CA ARG A 25 -13.07 9.73 26.92
C ARG A 25 -11.70 9.06 26.80
N ILE A 26 -11.19 8.50 27.87
CA ILE A 26 -9.91 7.77 27.87
C ILE A 26 -10.01 6.53 26.97
N LEU A 27 -11.10 5.77 27.08
CA LEU A 27 -11.36 4.61 26.26
C LEU A 27 -11.44 4.99 24.77
N LEU A 28 -12.15 6.07 24.44
CA LEU A 28 -12.25 6.59 23.08
C LEU A 28 -10.87 6.97 22.53
N LEU A 29 -10.06 7.70 23.33
CA LEU A 29 -8.72 8.08 22.95
C LEU A 29 -7.84 6.87 22.68
N LEU A 30 -7.91 5.85 23.53
CA LEU A 30 -7.16 4.60 23.35
C LEU A 30 -7.56 3.90 22.05
N ILE A 31 -8.85 3.83 21.74
CA ILE A 31 -9.35 3.26 20.47
C ILE A 31 -8.78 4.03 19.28
N VAL A 32 -8.79 5.36 19.32
CA VAL A 32 -8.24 6.20 18.25
C VAL A 32 -6.75 5.95 18.04
N VAL A 33 -5.98 5.84 19.12
CA VAL A 33 -4.54 5.55 19.03
C VAL A 33 -4.29 4.17 18.43
N VAL A 34 -5.00 3.15 18.87
CA VAL A 34 -4.89 1.78 18.32
C VAL A 34 -5.24 1.77 16.83
N LEU A 35 -6.30 2.47 16.44
CA LEU A 35 -6.72 2.58 15.05
C LEU A 35 -5.68 3.32 14.19
N ALA A 36 -5.07 4.38 14.73
CA ALA A 36 -4.01 5.11 14.04
C ALA A 36 -2.77 4.23 13.80
N ILE A 37 -2.35 3.47 14.82
CA ILE A 37 -1.24 2.50 14.70
C ILE A 37 -1.58 1.43 13.67
N PHE A 38 -2.81 0.89 13.71
CA PHE A 38 -3.26 -0.11 12.76
C PHE A 38 -3.20 0.41 11.30
N ILE A 39 -3.72 1.62 11.05
CA ILE A 39 -3.68 2.26 9.74
C ILE A 39 -2.23 2.47 9.28
N TYR A 40 -1.36 2.95 10.18
CA TYR A 40 0.04 3.17 9.86
C TYR A 40 0.74 1.86 9.45
N VAL A 41 0.63 0.81 10.25
CA VAL A 41 1.24 -0.50 9.96
C VAL A 41 0.65 -1.14 8.70
N ARG A 42 -0.64 -0.95 8.47
CA ARG A 42 -1.33 -1.55 7.31
C ARG A 42 -0.93 -0.91 5.99
N TYR A 43 -0.74 0.43 5.97
CA TYR A 43 -0.65 1.18 4.72
C TYR A 43 0.67 1.91 4.50
N TYR A 44 1.40 2.25 5.55
CA TYR A 44 2.63 3.05 5.45
C TYR A 44 3.89 2.28 5.80
N PHE A 45 3.76 1.21 6.57
CA PHE A 45 4.92 0.38 6.91
C PHE A 45 5.37 -0.42 5.68
N VAL A 46 6.65 -0.26 5.30
CA VAL A 46 7.27 -1.03 4.22
C VAL A 46 7.58 -2.43 4.75
N LEU A 47 6.94 -3.43 4.16
CA LEU A 47 7.10 -4.83 4.53
C LEU A 47 8.39 -5.43 3.95
N GLY A 48 8.74 -5.00 2.73
CA GLY A 48 9.92 -5.46 2.02
C GLY A 48 10.25 -4.52 0.86
N GLU A 49 11.47 -4.62 0.37
CA GLU A 49 11.93 -3.88 -0.80
C GLU A 49 12.90 -4.74 -1.60
N GLY A 50 13.01 -4.48 -2.88
CA GLY A 50 13.90 -5.23 -3.75
C GLY A 50 13.84 -4.80 -5.19
N VAL A 51 14.52 -5.57 -6.04
CA VAL A 51 14.53 -5.35 -7.49
C VAL A 51 13.86 -6.55 -8.16
N LYS A 52 12.97 -6.26 -9.12
CA LYS A 52 12.39 -7.27 -10.02
C LYS A 52 12.71 -6.95 -11.45
N SER A 53 13.13 -7.98 -12.18
CA SER A 53 13.45 -7.91 -13.61
C SER A 53 12.34 -8.59 -14.41
N GLY A 54 12.01 -8.00 -15.55
CA GLY A 54 11.02 -8.56 -16.47
C GLY A 54 10.75 -7.67 -17.67
N GLU A 55 10.09 -8.23 -18.66
CA GLU A 55 9.63 -7.50 -19.84
C GLU A 55 8.36 -6.71 -19.50
N LEU A 56 8.37 -5.41 -19.82
CA LEU A 56 7.24 -4.54 -19.55
C LEU A 56 6.11 -4.80 -20.56
N ASN A 57 5.02 -5.38 -20.07
CA ASN A 57 3.84 -5.60 -20.89
C ASN A 57 3.09 -4.29 -21.13
N TYR A 58 2.80 -3.56 -20.06
CA TYR A 58 2.17 -2.23 -20.16
C TYR A 58 2.48 -1.38 -18.92
N CYS A 59 2.36 -0.07 -19.09
CA CYS A 59 2.21 0.89 -18.02
C CYS A 59 1.15 1.91 -18.44
N VAL A 60 0.11 2.09 -17.64
CA VAL A 60 -1.04 2.93 -17.98
C VAL A 60 -1.44 3.81 -16.81
N LYS A 61 -1.99 4.98 -17.09
CA LYS A 61 -2.64 5.83 -16.10
C LYS A 61 -4.12 5.50 -16.05
N LYS A 62 -4.59 4.95 -14.91
CA LYS A 62 -6.00 4.58 -14.74
C LYS A 62 -6.54 5.00 -13.38
N GLY A 63 -7.86 5.03 -13.23
CA GLY A 63 -8.57 5.35 -12.01
C GLY A 63 -9.72 6.32 -12.27
N TYR A 64 -10.77 6.22 -11.45
CA TYR A 64 -11.94 7.09 -11.55
C TYR A 64 -11.75 8.39 -10.76
N VAL A 65 -11.55 8.28 -9.46
CA VAL A 65 -11.36 9.43 -8.55
C VAL A 65 -9.87 9.75 -8.42
N PHE A 66 -9.06 8.75 -8.10
CA PHE A 66 -7.61 8.88 -8.03
C PHE A 66 -7.01 8.21 -9.26
N LYS A 67 -6.28 9.00 -10.06
CA LYS A 67 -5.58 8.50 -11.24
C LYS A 67 -4.16 8.11 -10.84
N THR A 68 -3.88 6.81 -10.90
CA THR A 68 -2.58 6.22 -10.57
C THR A 68 -1.96 5.56 -11.79
N TYR A 69 -0.65 5.40 -11.80
CA TYR A 69 0.06 4.67 -12.84
C TYR A 69 0.19 3.21 -12.42
N GLU A 70 -0.29 2.32 -13.26
CA GLU A 70 -0.29 0.88 -13.02
C GLU A 70 0.44 0.18 -14.16
N GLY A 71 1.33 -0.73 -13.80
CA GLY A 71 2.11 -1.48 -14.77
C GLY A 71 2.15 -2.97 -14.48
N LYS A 72 2.58 -3.71 -15.48
CA LYS A 72 2.74 -5.16 -15.43
C LYS A 72 4.03 -5.58 -16.11
N LEU A 73 4.90 -6.29 -15.36
CA LEU A 73 6.05 -6.99 -15.91
C LEU A 73 5.73 -8.47 -16.08
N ILE A 74 6.22 -9.05 -17.15
CA ILE A 74 6.26 -10.48 -17.38
C ILE A 74 7.69 -10.95 -17.05
N GLN A 75 7.82 -11.82 -16.05
CA GLN A 75 9.11 -12.37 -15.67
C GLN A 75 9.49 -13.50 -16.63
N SER A 76 10.48 -13.26 -17.49
CA SER A 76 11.04 -14.27 -18.37
C SER A 76 11.94 -15.22 -17.57
N GLY A 77 11.76 -16.52 -17.69
CA GLY A 77 12.75 -17.51 -17.21
C GLY A 77 12.32 -18.48 -16.14
N ILE A 78 11.14 -18.38 -15.57
CA ILE A 78 10.59 -19.43 -14.70
C ILE A 78 9.81 -20.40 -15.57
N ARG A 79 10.50 -21.40 -16.13
CA ARG A 79 9.84 -22.53 -16.78
C ARG A 79 9.15 -23.35 -15.70
N SER A 80 7.84 -23.46 -15.78
CA SER A 80 7.09 -24.42 -14.99
C SER A 80 7.65 -25.81 -15.29
N LEU A 81 7.97 -26.58 -14.24
CA LEU A 81 8.37 -27.98 -14.35
C LEU A 81 7.21 -28.88 -14.81
N SER A 82 6.03 -28.33 -15.04
CA SER A 82 4.85 -29.05 -15.50
C SER A 82 4.58 -28.76 -16.96
N PRO A 83 4.58 -29.77 -17.86
CA PRO A 83 4.52 -29.56 -19.31
C PRO A 83 3.20 -28.94 -19.82
N ASN A 84 2.16 -28.80 -18.99
CA ASN A 84 0.84 -28.31 -19.40
C ASN A 84 0.39 -27.00 -18.75
N THR A 85 1.27 -26.29 -18.03
CA THR A 85 0.89 -25.03 -17.39
C THR A 85 1.90 -23.94 -17.74
N ILE A 86 1.52 -23.06 -18.68
CA ILE A 86 2.25 -21.82 -18.92
C ILE A 86 1.85 -20.87 -17.77
N GLN A 87 2.59 -20.90 -16.67
CA GLN A 87 2.48 -19.87 -15.64
C GLN A 87 3.45 -18.75 -16.00
N SER A 88 2.92 -17.70 -16.62
CA SER A 88 3.63 -16.42 -16.66
C SER A 88 3.56 -15.84 -15.25
N TYR A 89 4.71 -15.67 -14.61
CA TYR A 89 4.77 -14.95 -13.34
C TYR A 89 4.66 -13.46 -13.62
N ASP A 90 3.44 -12.98 -13.53
CA ASP A 90 3.12 -11.58 -13.72
C ASP A 90 3.41 -10.79 -12.45
N PHE A 91 4.14 -9.71 -12.58
CA PHE A 91 4.37 -8.75 -11.51
C PHE A 91 3.58 -7.48 -11.78
N GLU A 92 2.48 -7.31 -11.06
CA GLU A 92 1.66 -6.10 -11.13
C GLU A 92 2.11 -5.10 -10.07
N PHE A 93 2.32 -3.85 -10.49
CA PHE A 93 2.85 -2.78 -9.66
C PHE A 93 2.19 -1.45 -9.94
N SER A 94 2.24 -0.57 -8.94
CA SER A 94 1.86 0.84 -9.08
C SER A 94 3.11 1.71 -9.12
N VAL A 95 3.03 2.87 -9.75
CA VAL A 95 4.13 3.84 -9.82
C VAL A 95 3.66 5.18 -9.27
N THR A 96 4.38 5.72 -8.29
CA THR A 96 4.06 7.03 -7.72
C THR A 96 4.84 8.17 -8.39
N ASN A 97 6.02 7.86 -8.92
CA ASN A 97 6.87 8.86 -9.59
C ASN A 97 6.46 9.01 -11.06
N GLU A 98 5.95 10.19 -11.40
CA GLU A 98 5.48 10.48 -12.76
C GLU A 98 6.58 10.37 -13.84
N LYS A 99 7.83 10.71 -13.51
CA LYS A 99 8.93 10.58 -14.46
C LYS A 99 9.21 9.11 -14.79
N VAL A 100 9.24 8.26 -13.75
CA VAL A 100 9.38 6.80 -13.90
C VAL A 100 8.23 6.25 -14.73
N ALA A 101 7.00 6.63 -14.41
CA ALA A 101 5.82 6.19 -15.15
C ALA A 101 5.88 6.57 -16.63
N LYS A 102 6.25 7.80 -16.97
CA LYS A 102 6.40 8.26 -18.37
C LYS A 102 7.47 7.47 -19.12
N THR A 103 8.62 7.20 -18.46
CA THR A 103 9.67 6.37 -19.06
C THR A 103 9.17 4.96 -19.35
N LEU A 104 8.45 4.34 -18.41
CA LEU A 104 7.85 3.03 -18.62
C LEU A 104 6.83 3.03 -19.78
N MET A 105 5.93 4.02 -19.80
CA MET A 105 4.90 4.14 -20.84
C MET A 105 5.48 4.29 -22.25
N SER A 106 6.62 4.97 -22.37
CA SER A 106 7.29 5.21 -23.66
C SER A 106 8.14 4.02 -24.12
N ASN A 107 8.39 3.03 -23.28
CA ASN A 107 9.29 1.91 -23.56
C ASN A 107 8.65 0.56 -23.23
N SER A 108 7.39 0.38 -23.62
CA SER A 108 6.70 -0.92 -23.49
C SER A 108 7.41 -1.97 -24.35
N GLY A 109 7.51 -3.20 -23.87
CA GLY A 109 8.24 -4.29 -24.52
C GLY A 109 9.75 -4.33 -24.22
N MET A 110 10.28 -3.35 -23.50
CA MET A 110 11.66 -3.40 -23.01
C MET A 110 11.76 -4.20 -21.72
N ILE A 111 12.97 -4.72 -21.43
CA ILE A 111 13.25 -5.39 -20.17
C ILE A 111 13.68 -4.35 -19.14
N PHE A 112 13.01 -4.33 -18.00
CA PHE A 112 13.29 -3.42 -16.91
C PHE A 112 13.72 -4.17 -15.65
N ASP A 113 14.69 -3.58 -14.96
CA ASP A 113 15.02 -3.90 -13.57
C ASP A 113 14.40 -2.78 -12.70
N LEU A 114 13.31 -3.09 -12.00
CA LEU A 114 12.53 -2.12 -11.23
C LEU A 114 12.77 -2.31 -9.74
N TYR A 115 13.18 -1.23 -9.05
CA TYR A 115 13.21 -1.18 -7.59
C TYR A 115 11.82 -0.87 -7.06
N TYR A 116 11.34 -1.74 -6.17
CA TYR A 116 10.01 -1.63 -5.60
C TYR A 116 10.02 -1.73 -4.07
N LYS A 117 8.97 -1.17 -3.47
CA LYS A 117 8.61 -1.33 -2.06
C LYS A 117 7.30 -2.09 -1.96
N GLU A 118 7.26 -3.06 -1.05
CA GLU A 118 6.06 -3.82 -0.74
C GLU A 118 5.39 -3.27 0.52
N TYR A 119 4.10 -3.03 0.44
CA TYR A 119 3.25 -2.62 1.56
C TYR A 119 2.23 -3.69 1.88
N LYS A 120 1.74 -3.73 3.11
CA LYS A 120 0.72 -4.71 3.52
C LYS A 120 -0.63 -4.46 2.84
N GLY A 121 -0.93 -3.21 2.47
CA GLY A 121 -2.16 -2.81 1.80
C GLY A 121 -1.94 -1.75 0.73
N ALA A 122 -2.77 -1.79 -0.31
CA ALA A 122 -2.85 -0.75 -1.32
C ALA A 122 -3.61 0.46 -0.80
N LEU A 123 -3.24 1.67 -1.27
CA LEU A 123 -3.96 2.92 -1.01
C LEU A 123 -4.47 3.47 -2.34
N PRO A 124 -5.77 3.84 -2.45
CA PRO A 124 -6.37 4.27 -3.71
C PRO A 124 -5.65 5.43 -4.39
N TRP A 125 -5.05 6.33 -3.63
CA TRP A 125 -4.29 7.48 -4.17
C TRP A 125 -2.82 7.17 -4.45
N ARG A 126 -2.27 6.05 -3.94
CA ARG A 126 -0.90 5.60 -4.20
C ARG A 126 -0.84 4.58 -5.33
N GLY A 127 -1.89 3.75 -5.47
CA GLY A 127 -2.02 2.72 -6.48
C GLY A 127 -2.90 1.56 -6.06
N PHE A 128 -3.27 0.74 -7.02
CA PHE A 128 -4.10 -0.46 -6.79
C PHE A 128 -3.26 -1.65 -6.34
N SER A 129 -1.95 -1.65 -6.65
CA SER A 129 -1.04 -2.69 -6.20
C SER A 129 -0.44 -2.35 -4.83
N ARG A 130 -0.14 -3.38 -4.06
CA ARG A 130 0.69 -3.28 -2.85
C ARG A 130 2.18 -3.11 -3.15
N TYR A 131 2.60 -3.42 -4.37
CA TYR A 131 3.95 -3.21 -4.86
C TYR A 131 4.03 -1.85 -5.53
N VAL A 132 4.89 -0.99 -5.01
CA VAL A 132 5.05 0.38 -5.53
C VAL A 132 6.46 0.54 -6.04
N VAL A 133 6.57 0.78 -7.34
CA VAL A 133 7.86 1.06 -8.00
C VAL A 133 8.26 2.49 -7.73
N ASP A 134 9.49 2.65 -7.26
CA ASP A 134 10.09 3.92 -6.88
C ASP A 134 11.06 4.42 -7.95
N SER A 135 11.84 3.49 -8.53
CA SER A 135 12.85 3.83 -9.53
C SER A 135 13.12 2.70 -10.54
N ILE A 136 13.69 3.07 -11.67
CA ILE A 136 14.25 2.16 -12.67
C ILE A 136 15.72 2.00 -12.37
N VAL A 137 16.16 0.75 -12.15
CA VAL A 137 17.58 0.41 -11.93
C VAL A 137 18.30 0.28 -13.26
N ALA A 138 17.68 -0.45 -14.21
CA ALA A 138 18.23 -0.63 -15.55
C ALA A 138 17.08 -0.83 -16.56
N MET A 139 17.36 -0.48 -17.81
CA MET A 139 16.52 -0.75 -18.98
C MET A 139 17.37 -1.43 -20.04
N LYS A 140 16.90 -2.53 -20.61
CA LYS A 140 17.63 -3.34 -21.59
C LYS A 140 16.74 -3.63 -22.79
N ASP A 141 17.35 -3.58 -23.98
CA ASP A 141 16.67 -4.01 -25.20
C ASP A 141 16.60 -5.55 -25.24
N PRO A 142 15.41 -6.14 -25.38
CA PRO A 142 15.25 -7.60 -25.42
C PRO A 142 15.99 -8.26 -26.60
N ARG A 143 16.29 -7.50 -27.67
CA ARG A 143 16.98 -8.01 -28.87
C ARG A 143 18.48 -8.10 -28.70
N ASN A 144 19.10 -7.12 -28.03
CA ASN A 144 20.56 -6.97 -27.98
C ASN A 144 21.11 -7.17 -26.57
N GLY A 145 20.27 -7.18 -25.55
CA GLY A 145 20.67 -7.23 -24.15
C GLY A 145 21.44 -6.00 -23.67
N ASN A 146 21.60 -4.98 -24.53
CA ASN A 146 22.33 -3.78 -24.22
C ASN A 146 21.54 -2.91 -23.23
N ILE A 147 22.26 -2.33 -22.26
CA ILE A 147 21.66 -1.37 -21.33
C ILE A 147 21.41 -0.06 -22.11
N VAL A 148 20.16 0.36 -22.12
CA VAL A 148 19.74 1.66 -22.66
C VAL A 148 19.64 2.61 -21.48
N ARG A 149 20.40 3.71 -21.52
CA ARG A 149 20.37 4.76 -20.48
C ARG A 149 19.32 5.80 -20.81
#